data_894c299af3995acfdd4e2927ae5e441b
#
_entry.id   894c299af3995acfdd4e2927ae5e441b
#
_cell.length_a   1.000
_cell.length_b   1.000
_cell.length_c   1.000
_cell.angle_alpha   90.00
_cell.angle_beta   90.00
_cell.angle_gamma   90.00
#
_symmetry.space_group_name_H-M   'P 1'
#
loop_
_entity.id
_entity.type
_entity.pdbx_description
1 polymer ?
#
loop_
_entity_poly.entity_id
_entity_poly.type
_entity_poly.pdbx_seq_one_letter_code
_entity_poly.pdbx_strand_id
1 'polypeptide(L)'
;MIFTLEALQADQGDCLLLHYGQPGGARVILIDGGPGGIYNRSLKPRLEELRGRQSQIALEMVIVSHIDDDHIHGIVDLVKQLKTVQEKGQTPLPYRIRTLWHNSFDKLIGRSNPAARNEGSGASAAALDAVVPAGIERESTLHVVLRCVGC
;
A
#
# COMPACT_ATOMS: atom_id res chain seq x y z
N MET A 1 20.76 -7.81 10.89
CA MET A 1 19.51 -7.84 10.08
C MET A 1 18.40 -7.26 10.93
N ILE A 2 17.59 -6.36 10.37
CA ILE A 2 16.40 -5.80 11.02
C ILE A 2 15.20 -6.55 10.48
N PHE A 3 14.25 -6.88 11.35
CA PHE A 3 12.92 -7.36 11.01
C PHE A 3 11.97 -6.86 12.10
N THR A 4 11.20 -5.83 11.81
CA THR A 4 10.33 -5.16 12.78
C THR A 4 8.99 -4.90 12.15
N LEU A 5 7.91 -5.33 12.78
CA LEU A 5 6.54 -4.97 12.43
C LEU A 5 6.09 -3.83 13.34
N GLU A 6 5.72 -2.71 12.72
CA GLU A 6 5.19 -1.53 13.38
C GLU A 6 3.71 -1.40 13.09
N ALA A 7 2.87 -1.34 14.11
CA ALA A 7 1.45 -1.07 13.97
C ALA A 7 1.18 0.41 14.21
N LEU A 8 0.54 1.06 13.24
CA LEU A 8 0.09 2.43 13.36
C LEU A 8 -1.32 2.49 13.95
N GLN A 9 -1.65 3.61 14.59
CA GLN A 9 -3.01 3.82 15.09
C GLN A 9 -3.98 3.93 13.92
N ALA A 10 -4.83 2.93 13.76
CA ALA A 10 -5.76 2.79 12.63
C ALA A 10 -7.22 2.56 13.06
N ASP A 11 -7.59 2.96 14.29
CA ASP A 11 -8.91 2.78 14.88
C ASP A 11 -9.37 1.30 14.83
N GLN A 12 -10.41 0.98 14.05
CA GLN A 12 -10.92 -0.38 13.89
C GLN A 12 -10.25 -1.16 12.74
N GLY A 13 -9.34 -0.54 11.99
CA GLY A 13 -8.68 -1.17 10.85
C GLY A 13 -7.22 -1.47 11.10
N ASP A 14 -6.53 -1.92 10.06
CA ASP A 14 -5.11 -2.22 10.08
C ASP A 14 -4.29 -1.23 9.24
N CYS A 15 -3.14 -0.83 9.77
CA CYS A 15 -2.13 -0.06 9.06
C CYS A 15 -0.76 -0.44 9.62
N LEU A 16 -0.02 -1.26 8.90
CA LEU A 16 1.21 -1.86 9.40
C LEU A 16 2.39 -1.50 8.49
N LEU A 17 3.54 -1.26 9.10
CA LEU A 17 4.81 -1.09 8.41
C LEU A 17 5.77 -2.21 8.80
N LEU A 18 6.21 -2.99 7.82
CA LEU A 18 7.23 -4.00 8.00
C LEU A 18 8.58 -3.43 7.55
N HIS A 19 9.49 -3.30 8.51
CA HIS A 19 10.88 -2.89 8.29
C HIS A 19 11.78 -4.11 8.23
N TYR A 20 12.59 -4.24 7.19
CA TYR A 20 13.53 -5.36 7.05
C TYR A 20 14.81 -4.95 6.34
N GLY A 21 15.86 -5.72 6.51
CA GLY A 21 17.15 -5.52 5.85
C GLY A 21 18.31 -5.24 6.80
N GLN A 22 19.27 -4.42 6.38
CA GLN A 22 20.44 -4.07 7.16
C GLN A 22 20.20 -2.75 7.95
N PRO A 23 20.83 -2.60 9.12
CA PRO A 23 20.85 -1.30 9.80
C PRO A 23 21.38 -0.19 8.87
N GLY A 24 20.66 0.94 8.82
CA GLY A 24 20.99 2.06 7.94
C GLY A 24 20.51 1.95 6.49
N GLY A 25 19.96 0.79 6.09
CA GLY A 25 19.39 0.54 4.76
C GLY A 25 18.10 -0.29 4.86
N ALA A 26 17.29 -0.05 5.87
CA ALA A 26 16.03 -0.76 6.05
C ALA A 26 15.08 -0.47 4.89
N ARG A 27 14.42 -1.53 4.43
CA ARG A 27 13.35 -1.50 3.43
C ARG A 27 12.01 -1.52 4.14
N VAL A 28 11.01 -0.93 3.51
CA VAL A 28 9.68 -0.79 4.10
C VAL A 28 8.64 -1.42 3.20
N ILE A 29 7.77 -2.23 3.79
CA ILE A 29 6.53 -2.72 3.18
C ILE A 29 5.37 -2.11 3.97
N LEU A 30 4.39 -1.56 3.27
CA LEU A 30 3.13 -1.11 3.85
C LEU A 30 2.09 -2.22 3.68
N ILE A 31 1.42 -2.57 4.77
CA ILE A 31 0.34 -3.56 4.79
C ILE A 31 -0.90 -2.86 5.31
N ASP A 32 -1.90 -2.76 4.48
CA ASP A 32 -3.14 -2.02 4.70
C ASP A 32 -2.94 -0.53 5.04
N GLY A 33 -3.98 0.24 4.98
CA GLY A 33 -3.92 1.69 5.18
C GLY A 33 -4.90 2.22 6.20
N GLY A 34 -5.70 1.34 6.78
CA GLY A 34 -6.76 1.71 7.70
C GLY A 34 -7.97 2.36 7.03
N PRO A 35 -8.99 2.70 7.82
CA PRO A 35 -10.17 3.41 7.37
C PRO A 35 -9.89 4.84 6.92
N GLY A 36 -10.94 5.50 6.43
CA GLY A 36 -10.87 6.89 5.99
C GLY A 36 -10.27 7.82 7.05
N GLY A 37 -9.37 8.72 6.64
CA GLY A 37 -8.69 9.68 7.51
C GLY A 37 -7.39 9.17 8.15
N ILE A 38 -7.14 7.86 8.22
CA ILE A 38 -5.92 7.28 8.80
C ILE A 38 -4.68 7.73 8.02
N TYR A 39 -4.80 7.84 6.69
CA TYR A 39 -3.70 8.33 5.88
C TYR A 39 -3.12 9.65 6.41
N ASN A 40 -3.97 10.65 6.61
CA ASN A 40 -3.52 11.97 7.06
C ASN A 40 -3.13 12.01 8.54
N ARG A 41 -3.78 11.21 9.38
CA ARG A 41 -3.61 11.24 10.83
C ARG A 41 -2.40 10.43 11.31
N SER A 42 -2.15 9.28 10.69
CA SER A 42 -1.16 8.31 11.18
C SER A 42 -0.13 7.94 10.11
N LEU A 43 -0.57 7.49 8.92
CA LEU A 43 0.33 6.91 7.92
C LEU A 43 1.25 7.97 7.30
N LYS A 44 0.69 9.07 6.80
CA LYS A 44 1.48 10.13 6.15
C LYS A 44 2.53 10.75 7.10
N PRO A 45 2.20 11.16 8.34
CA PRO A 45 3.20 11.67 9.26
C PRO A 45 4.34 10.67 9.49
N ARG A 46 4.02 9.38 9.61
CA ARG A 46 5.03 8.35 9.80
C ARG A 46 5.91 8.14 8.58
N LEU A 47 5.33 8.13 7.39
CA LEU A 47 6.10 8.06 6.13
C LEU A 47 7.00 9.29 5.93
N GLU A 48 6.54 10.49 6.31
CA GLU A 48 7.37 11.71 6.28
C GLU A 48 8.53 11.63 7.27
N GLU A 49 8.31 11.09 8.46
CA GLU A 49 9.37 10.86 9.45
C GLU A 49 10.41 9.86 8.91
N LEU A 50 9.98 8.74 8.33
CA LEU A 50 10.86 7.76 7.71
C LEU A 50 11.64 8.34 6.52
N ARG A 51 11.01 9.20 5.74
CA ARG A 51 11.65 9.91 4.63
C ARG A 51 12.74 10.87 5.14
N GLY A 52 12.49 11.54 6.25
CA GLY A 52 13.41 12.50 6.85
C GLY A 52 13.85 13.58 5.86
N ARG A 53 15.15 13.71 5.63
CA ARG A 53 15.72 14.69 4.69
C ARG A 53 15.87 14.17 3.26
N GLN A 54 15.49 12.92 3.00
CA GLN A 54 15.56 12.36 1.65
C GLN A 54 14.46 12.96 0.76
N SER A 55 14.73 13.11 -0.52
CA SER A 55 13.74 13.58 -1.49
C SER A 55 12.61 12.56 -1.68
N GLN A 56 12.93 11.28 -1.53
CA GLN A 56 12.02 10.16 -1.77
C GLN A 56 12.36 8.98 -0.86
N ILE A 57 11.33 8.24 -0.43
CA ILE A 57 11.47 6.92 0.20
C ILE A 57 10.83 5.86 -0.70
N ALA A 58 11.44 4.67 -0.76
CA ALA A 58 10.87 3.53 -1.47
C ALA A 58 10.02 2.67 -0.51
N LEU A 59 8.76 2.46 -0.90
CA LEU A 59 7.94 1.37 -0.38
C LEU A 59 8.15 0.18 -1.32
N GLU A 60 8.86 -0.84 -0.84
CA GLU A 60 9.20 -2.01 -1.68
C GLU A 60 7.94 -2.74 -2.13
N MET A 61 6.94 -2.79 -1.25
CA MET A 61 5.63 -3.33 -1.56
C MET A 61 4.56 -2.58 -0.76
N VAL A 62 3.40 -2.42 -1.37
CA VAL A 62 2.16 -2.04 -0.70
C VAL A 62 1.21 -3.22 -0.84
N ILE A 63 0.73 -3.73 0.27
CA ILE A 63 -0.18 -4.88 0.34
C ILE A 63 -1.55 -4.41 0.79
N VAL A 64 -2.60 -4.74 0.05
CA VAL A 64 -3.98 -4.65 0.49
C VAL A 64 -4.45 -6.07 0.79
N SER A 65 -4.54 -6.42 2.07
CA SER A 65 -4.89 -7.78 2.51
C SER A 65 -6.31 -8.16 2.07
N HIS A 66 -7.24 -7.21 2.16
CA HIS A 66 -8.58 -7.30 1.63
C HIS A 66 -9.14 -5.89 1.34
N ILE A 67 -10.24 -5.85 0.57
CA ILE A 67 -10.77 -4.59 0.00
C ILE A 67 -11.82 -3.91 0.86
N ASP A 68 -11.94 -4.28 2.13
CA ASP A 68 -12.88 -3.67 3.05
C ASP A 68 -12.41 -2.26 3.44
N ASP A 69 -13.36 -1.40 3.74
CA ASP A 69 -13.15 0.04 3.94
C ASP A 69 -12.14 0.36 5.06
N ASP A 70 -12.09 -0.48 6.07
CA ASP A 70 -11.18 -0.35 7.23
C ASP A 70 -9.73 -0.78 6.95
N HIS A 71 -9.44 -1.26 5.74
CA HIS A 71 -8.10 -1.65 5.29
C HIS A 71 -7.59 -0.83 4.11
N ILE A 72 -8.45 -0.49 3.15
CA ILE A 72 -8.02 0.03 1.85
C ILE A 72 -7.95 1.56 1.77
N HIS A 73 -8.76 2.29 2.55
CA HIS A 73 -8.96 3.73 2.34
C HIS A 73 -7.67 4.54 2.46
N GLY A 74 -6.82 4.24 3.44
CA GLY A 74 -5.55 4.95 3.59
C GLY A 74 -4.60 4.73 2.42
N ILE A 75 -4.65 3.55 1.78
CA ILE A 75 -3.86 3.28 0.57
C ILE A 75 -4.42 4.05 -0.63
N VAL A 76 -5.74 4.11 -0.78
CA VAL A 76 -6.39 4.92 -1.82
C VAL A 76 -5.99 6.39 -1.68
N ASP A 77 -5.99 6.93 -0.47
CA ASP A 77 -5.60 8.31 -0.20
C ASP A 77 -4.11 8.56 -0.49
N LEU A 78 -3.23 7.63 -0.12
CA LEU A 78 -1.81 7.66 -0.48
C LEU A 78 -1.62 7.75 -2.00
N VAL A 79 -2.28 6.87 -2.76
CA VAL A 79 -2.15 6.81 -4.21
C VAL A 79 -2.75 8.05 -4.88
N LYS A 80 -3.88 8.56 -4.41
CA LYS A 80 -4.48 9.83 -4.87
C LYS A 80 -3.52 11.01 -4.65
N GLN A 81 -2.86 11.07 -3.50
CA GLN A 81 -1.87 12.12 -3.25
C GLN A 81 -0.70 12.02 -4.22
N LEU A 82 -0.15 10.81 -4.45
CA LEU A 82 0.95 10.62 -5.39
C LEU A 82 0.56 11.04 -6.82
N LYS A 83 -0.64 10.68 -7.26
CA LYS A 83 -1.18 11.12 -8.55
C LYS A 83 -1.27 12.64 -8.64
N THR A 84 -1.81 13.29 -7.62
CA THR A 84 -1.91 14.77 -7.57
C THR A 84 -0.53 15.45 -7.65
N VAL A 85 0.47 14.90 -6.94
CA VAL A 85 1.86 15.41 -6.96
C VAL A 85 2.46 15.25 -8.36
N GLN A 86 2.22 14.10 -9.01
CA GLN A 86 2.68 13.82 -10.36
C GLN A 86 2.03 14.74 -11.40
N GLU A 87 0.73 14.97 -11.32
CA GLU A 87 -0.02 15.87 -12.20
C GLU A 87 0.46 17.33 -12.09
N LYS A 88 0.96 17.73 -10.93
CA LYS A 88 1.60 19.05 -10.71
C LYS A 88 3.04 19.12 -11.20
N GLY A 89 3.56 18.07 -11.84
CA GLY A 89 4.92 18.00 -12.36
C GLY A 89 6.02 17.97 -11.28
N GLN A 90 5.67 17.68 -10.05
CA GLN A 90 6.66 17.58 -8.97
C GLN A 90 7.39 16.25 -9.04
N THR A 91 8.71 16.31 -9.19
CA THR A 91 9.61 15.15 -9.26
C THR A 91 10.86 15.38 -8.40
N PRO A 92 11.36 14.35 -7.68
CA PRO A 92 10.79 13.02 -7.53
C PRO A 92 9.52 13.03 -6.66
N LEU A 93 8.67 12.01 -6.82
CA LEU A 93 7.54 11.78 -5.92
C LEU A 93 8.06 11.50 -4.49
N PRO A 94 7.37 11.94 -3.44
CA PRO A 94 7.83 11.73 -2.06
C PRO A 94 7.93 10.25 -1.69
N TYR A 95 7.06 9.43 -2.25
CA TYR A 95 7.05 7.97 -2.05
C TYR A 95 7.08 7.27 -3.40
N ARG A 96 7.95 6.26 -3.54
CA ARG A 96 8.00 5.38 -4.70
C ARG A 96 7.47 4.01 -4.31
N ILE A 97 6.34 3.62 -4.82
CA ILE A 97 5.79 2.27 -4.68
C ILE A 97 6.41 1.41 -5.80
N ARG A 98 7.08 0.31 -5.44
CA ARG A 98 7.66 -0.62 -6.41
C ARG A 98 6.62 -1.62 -6.87
N THR A 99 5.94 -2.27 -5.93
CA THR A 99 4.93 -3.28 -6.19
C THR A 99 3.68 -2.98 -5.38
N LEU A 100 2.53 -3.08 -6.01
CA LEU A 100 1.23 -3.07 -5.35
C LEU A 100 0.59 -4.46 -5.49
N TRP A 101 0.37 -5.09 -4.34
CA TRP A 101 -0.37 -6.34 -4.27
C TRP A 101 -1.73 -6.11 -3.61
N HIS A 102 -2.77 -6.66 -4.21
CA HIS A 102 -4.10 -6.66 -3.61
C HIS A 102 -4.81 -7.99 -3.86
N ASN A 103 -5.55 -8.44 -2.88
CA ASN A 103 -6.41 -9.60 -2.99
C ASN A 103 -7.74 -9.18 -3.61
N SER A 104 -7.91 -9.38 -4.91
CA SER A 104 -9.18 -9.16 -5.59
C SER A 104 -9.99 -10.44 -5.60
N PHE A 105 -11.06 -10.47 -4.83
CA PHE A 105 -11.96 -11.61 -4.73
C PHE A 105 -12.54 -12.04 -6.11
N ASP A 106 -12.81 -11.08 -6.99
CA ASP A 106 -13.32 -11.33 -8.33
C ASP A 106 -12.37 -12.14 -9.22
N LYS A 107 -11.06 -11.95 -9.03
CA LYS A 107 -10.04 -12.74 -9.72
C LYS A 107 -9.91 -14.16 -9.15
N LEU A 108 -10.07 -14.30 -7.84
CA LEU A 108 -9.98 -15.59 -7.14
C LEU A 108 -11.10 -16.55 -7.55
N ILE A 109 -12.32 -16.06 -7.77
CA ILE A 109 -13.47 -16.85 -8.14
C ILE A 109 -13.72 -16.94 -9.66
N GLY A 110 -12.83 -16.37 -10.48
CA GLY A 110 -12.91 -16.44 -11.95
C GLY A 110 -14.16 -15.76 -12.54
N ARG A 111 -14.86 -14.93 -11.79
CA ARG A 111 -16.03 -14.20 -12.24
C ARG A 111 -15.64 -12.82 -12.76
N SER A 112 -15.29 -12.73 -14.02
CA SER A 112 -15.43 -11.52 -14.80
C SER A 112 -16.91 -11.33 -15.19
N ASN A 113 -17.79 -11.09 -14.23
CA ASN A 113 -19.19 -10.78 -14.53
C ASN A 113 -19.39 -9.26 -14.44
N PRO A 114 -19.61 -8.55 -15.56
CA PRO A 114 -19.83 -7.10 -15.56
C PRO A 114 -21.14 -6.67 -14.87
N ALA A 115 -22.03 -7.61 -14.51
CA ALA A 115 -23.31 -7.34 -13.88
C ALA A 115 -23.31 -7.33 -12.35
N ALA A 116 -22.22 -7.75 -11.69
CA ALA A 116 -22.14 -7.78 -10.21
C ALA A 116 -21.55 -6.48 -9.60
N ARG A 117 -21.81 -5.34 -10.24
CA ARG A 117 -21.37 -4.01 -9.76
C ARG A 117 -22.38 -3.39 -8.80
N ASN A 118 -22.87 -4.12 -7.84
CA ASN A 118 -23.65 -3.51 -6.77
C ASN A 118 -23.22 -4.02 -5.42
N GLU A 119 -22.85 -3.04 -4.60
CA GLU A 119 -22.74 -2.99 -3.15
C GLU A 119 -21.33 -2.99 -2.56
N GLY A 120 -20.89 -1.81 -2.15
CA GLY A 120 -19.92 -1.50 -1.09
C GLY A 120 -18.44 -1.77 -1.42
N SER A 121 -18.02 -2.99 -1.49
CA SER A 121 -16.59 -3.37 -1.61
C SER A 121 -16.00 -3.21 -3.00
N GLY A 122 -16.82 -3.32 -4.05
CA GLY A 122 -16.37 -3.15 -5.43
C GLY A 122 -15.96 -1.70 -5.78
N ALA A 123 -16.49 -0.71 -5.08
CA ALA A 123 -16.17 0.69 -5.32
C ALA A 123 -14.75 1.04 -4.87
N SER A 124 -14.28 0.49 -3.75
CA SER A 124 -12.94 0.77 -3.22
C SER A 124 -11.83 0.13 -4.06
N ALA A 125 -12.01 -1.11 -4.52
CA ALA A 125 -11.07 -1.76 -5.43
C ALA A 125 -10.98 -1.06 -6.79
N ALA A 126 -12.13 -0.66 -7.37
CA ALA A 126 -12.18 0.10 -8.61
C ALA A 126 -11.55 1.50 -8.45
N ALA A 127 -11.71 2.13 -7.28
CA ALA A 127 -11.07 3.40 -6.97
C ALA A 127 -9.54 3.26 -6.89
N LEU A 128 -9.03 2.18 -6.32
CA LEU A 128 -7.59 1.90 -6.28
C LEU A 128 -7.04 1.69 -7.69
N ASP A 129 -7.69 0.87 -8.51
CA ASP A 129 -7.27 0.60 -9.89
C ASP A 129 -7.28 1.87 -10.77
N ALA A 130 -8.23 2.75 -10.55
CA ALA A 130 -8.35 3.99 -11.32
C ALA A 130 -7.29 5.05 -10.96
N VAL A 131 -6.69 4.97 -9.76
CA VAL A 131 -5.74 6.00 -9.28
C VAL A 131 -4.28 5.54 -9.24
N VAL A 132 -4.00 4.24 -9.41
CA VAL A 132 -2.62 3.73 -9.40
C VAL A 132 -1.83 4.31 -10.58
N PRO A 133 -0.72 5.01 -10.32
CA PRO A 133 0.13 5.57 -11.38
C PRO A 133 0.72 4.50 -12.30
N ALA A 134 1.00 4.88 -13.55
CA ALA A 134 1.73 4.02 -14.48
C ALA A 134 3.14 3.71 -13.94
N GLY A 135 3.61 2.48 -14.11
CA GLY A 135 4.95 2.04 -13.69
C GLY A 135 5.00 1.36 -12.33
N ILE A 136 3.86 1.14 -11.66
CA ILE A 136 3.78 0.27 -10.50
C ILE A 136 3.47 -1.15 -10.96
N GLU A 137 4.33 -2.11 -10.61
CA GLU A 137 4.07 -3.53 -10.86
C GLU A 137 2.88 -3.99 -9.99
N ARG A 138 1.93 -4.66 -10.62
CA ARG A 138 0.73 -5.17 -9.96
C ARG A 138 0.78 -6.70 -9.91
N GLU A 139 0.67 -7.23 -8.73
CA GLU A 139 0.58 -8.67 -8.53
C GLU A 139 -0.73 -9.03 -7.83
N SER A 140 -1.43 -10.00 -8.37
CA SER A 140 -2.68 -10.56 -7.81
C SER A 140 -2.45 -11.86 -7.02
N THR A 141 -1.23 -12.41 -7.08
CA THR A 141 -0.87 -13.66 -6.39
C THR A 141 0.47 -13.46 -5.69
N LEU A 142 0.46 -13.50 -4.36
CA LEU A 142 1.68 -13.45 -3.56
C LEU A 142 2.25 -14.85 -3.41
N HIS A 143 3.36 -15.14 -4.11
CA HIS A 143 4.18 -16.31 -3.82
C HIS A 143 5.16 -15.97 -2.69
N VAL A 144 4.80 -16.30 -1.47
CA VAL A 144 5.72 -16.16 -0.32
C VAL A 144 6.74 -17.30 -0.38
N VAL A 145 7.91 -17.02 -0.92
CA VAL A 145 9.06 -17.92 -0.80
C VAL A 145 9.80 -17.58 0.49
N LEU A 146 9.48 -18.28 1.56
CA LEU A 146 10.28 -18.25 2.79
C LEU A 146 11.57 -18.99 2.53
N ARG A 147 12.63 -18.28 2.14
CA ARG A 147 13.98 -18.83 2.17
C ARG A 147 14.55 -18.61 3.58
N CYS A 148 14.66 -19.68 4.35
CA CYS A 148 15.58 -19.69 5.50
C CYS A 148 17.00 -19.49 4.95
N VAL A 149 17.59 -18.33 5.20
CA VAL A 149 19.01 -18.08 4.93
C VAL A 149 19.75 -18.34 6.23
N GLY A 150 20.39 -19.50 6.32
CA GLY A 150 21.38 -19.85 7.34
C GLY A 150 20.85 -20.70 8.49
N CYS A 151 20.87 -21.98 8.33
CA CYS A 151 21.36 -22.93 9.35
C CYS A 151 22.79 -23.27 9.00
#